data_8197cc13206337291654a7d06d9b2ac7
#
_entry.id   8197cc13206337291654a7d06d9b2ac7
#
_cell.length_a   1.000
_cell.length_b   1.000
_cell.length_c   1.000
_cell.angle_alpha   90.00
_cell.angle_beta   90.00
_cell.angle_gamma   90.00
#
_symmetry.space_group_name_H-M   'P 1'
#
loop_
_entity.id
_entity.type
_entity.pdbx_description
1 polymer ?
#
loop_
_entity_poly.entity_id
_entity_poly.type
_entity_poly.pdbx_seq_one_letter_code
_entity_poly.pdbx_strand_id
1 'polypeptide(L)'
;MNRIIFAASALSLGVAGCNQNTAPGNDREAELEPPASPVAIEPASVALANVATAIIKPETMTPADVKAIGGTDDRCVFRLTEVGFASFVYEAGEEGFIKLNGKLIPLQAAGRDRFTSDNLLVATRAVDETGNAGMQAMEVIVVPPEAKDEIGYRGYVKCPA
;
A
#
# COMPACT_ATOMS: atom_id res chain seq x y z
N MET A 1 -56.01 -53.54 -41.44
CA MET A 1 -54.86 -52.76 -41.90
C MET A 1 -54.81 -51.40 -41.20
N ASN A 2 -54.19 -51.37 -40.01
CA ASN A 2 -54.10 -50.16 -39.14
C ASN A 2 -52.75 -49.48 -39.35
N ARG A 3 -52.78 -48.25 -39.80
CA ARG A 3 -51.61 -47.41 -39.90
C ARG A 3 -51.52 -46.56 -38.62
N ILE A 4 -50.53 -46.83 -37.80
CA ILE A 4 -50.19 -46.02 -36.64
C ILE A 4 -49.21 -44.95 -37.08
N ILE A 5 -49.61 -43.69 -36.97
CA ILE A 5 -48.77 -42.52 -37.20
C ILE A 5 -48.15 -42.13 -35.87
N PHE A 6 -46.81 -42.26 -35.77
CA PHE A 6 -46.05 -41.72 -34.64
C PHE A 6 -45.73 -40.24 -34.90
N ALA A 7 -46.30 -39.38 -34.10
CA ALA A 7 -45.94 -37.98 -34.06
C ALA A 7 -44.70 -37.83 -33.15
N ALA A 8 -43.56 -37.45 -33.72
CA ALA A 8 -42.38 -37.12 -32.96
C ALA A 8 -42.44 -35.65 -32.53
N SER A 9 -42.65 -35.42 -31.25
CA SER A 9 -42.57 -34.09 -30.65
C SER A 9 -41.11 -33.75 -30.35
N ALA A 10 -40.54 -32.82 -31.09
CA ALA A 10 -39.21 -32.25 -30.82
C ALA A 10 -39.33 -31.23 -29.67
N LEU A 11 -38.78 -31.59 -28.52
CA LEU A 11 -38.64 -30.71 -27.39
C LEU A 11 -37.39 -29.83 -27.60
N SER A 12 -37.55 -28.57 -28.03
CA SER A 12 -36.49 -27.58 -28.09
C SER A 12 -36.26 -27.03 -26.68
N LEU A 13 -35.15 -27.47 -26.02
CA LEU A 13 -34.64 -26.82 -24.84
C LEU A 13 -34.00 -25.48 -25.24
N GLY A 14 -34.71 -24.38 -24.99
CA GLY A 14 -34.15 -23.05 -25.03
C GLY A 14 -33.19 -22.87 -23.86
N VAL A 15 -31.90 -22.83 -24.14
CA VAL A 15 -30.88 -22.41 -23.18
C VAL A 15 -30.99 -20.89 -23.03
N ALA A 16 -31.80 -20.43 -22.08
CA ALA A 16 -31.81 -19.05 -21.64
C ALA A 16 -30.50 -18.81 -20.85
N GLY A 17 -29.45 -18.40 -21.54
CA GLY A 17 -28.25 -17.89 -20.91
C GLY A 17 -28.60 -16.64 -20.13
N CYS A 18 -28.68 -16.74 -18.82
CA CYS A 18 -28.77 -15.58 -17.94
C CYS A 18 -27.46 -14.81 -18.02
N ASN A 19 -27.36 -13.88 -18.96
CA ASN A 19 -26.34 -12.85 -18.94
C ASN A 19 -26.82 -11.77 -17.96
N GLN A 20 -26.61 -12.02 -16.65
CA GLN A 20 -27.04 -11.10 -15.59
C GLN A 20 -26.23 -9.81 -15.51
N ASN A 21 -25.25 -9.62 -16.41
CA ASN A 21 -24.40 -8.42 -16.41
C ASN A 21 -24.85 -7.31 -17.37
N THR A 22 -25.98 -7.49 -18.06
CA THR A 22 -26.54 -6.45 -18.92
C THR A 22 -27.99 -6.20 -18.60
N ALA A 23 -28.28 -5.74 -17.37
CA ALA A 23 -29.54 -5.10 -17.10
C ALA A 23 -29.58 -3.77 -17.87
N PRO A 24 -30.51 -3.57 -18.84
CA PRO A 24 -30.66 -2.28 -19.51
C PRO A 24 -30.93 -1.21 -18.46
N GLY A 25 -30.04 -0.24 -18.32
CA GLY A 25 -30.13 0.85 -17.33
C GLY A 25 -29.15 0.74 -16.15
N ASN A 26 -28.27 -0.28 -16.08
CA ASN A 26 -27.19 -0.34 -15.11
C ASN A 26 -25.84 0.11 -15.67
N ASP A 27 -25.80 0.59 -16.90
CA ASP A 27 -24.70 1.41 -17.42
C ASP A 27 -24.78 2.85 -16.85
N ARG A 28 -25.11 2.95 -15.58
CA ARG A 28 -24.62 4.10 -14.84
C ARG A 28 -23.11 3.96 -14.91
N GLU A 29 -22.49 4.88 -15.66
CA GLU A 29 -21.07 5.14 -15.53
C GLU A 29 -20.77 4.95 -14.07
N ALA A 30 -19.94 3.94 -13.74
CA ALA A 30 -19.54 3.73 -12.37
C ALA A 30 -19.00 5.09 -11.96
N GLU A 31 -19.73 5.76 -11.07
CA GLU A 31 -19.37 7.09 -10.60
C GLU A 31 -17.98 6.88 -10.04
N LEU A 32 -16.96 7.31 -10.82
CA LEU A 32 -15.57 7.10 -10.48
C LEU A 32 -15.41 7.71 -9.10
N GLU A 33 -15.21 6.87 -8.12
CA GLU A 33 -14.98 7.32 -6.77
C GLU A 33 -13.90 8.42 -6.83
N PRO A 34 -14.17 9.61 -6.32
CA PRO A 34 -13.22 10.71 -6.45
C PRO A 34 -11.86 10.25 -5.93
N PRO A 35 -10.77 10.59 -6.60
CA PRO A 35 -9.44 10.13 -6.20
C PRO A 35 -9.22 10.45 -4.73
N ALA A 36 -8.75 9.45 -3.98
CA ALA A 36 -8.52 9.59 -2.55
C ALA A 36 -7.67 10.84 -2.27
N SER A 37 -8.10 11.66 -1.32
CA SER A 37 -7.31 12.79 -0.85
C SER A 37 -6.08 12.29 -0.07
N PRO A 38 -4.95 13.00 -0.09
CA PRO A 38 -3.80 12.65 0.72
C PRO A 38 -4.16 12.76 2.21
N VAL A 39 -3.56 11.91 3.02
CA VAL A 39 -3.67 12.05 4.48
C VAL A 39 -2.85 13.26 4.96
N ALA A 40 -3.14 13.73 6.17
CA ALA A 40 -2.42 14.88 6.73
C ALA A 40 -0.93 14.57 6.94
N ILE A 41 -0.08 15.56 6.71
CA ILE A 41 1.34 15.55 7.03
C ILE A 41 1.48 16.20 8.43
N GLU A 42 1.94 15.43 9.41
CA GLU A 42 2.02 15.86 10.80
C GLU A 42 3.33 15.36 11.43
N PRO A 43 3.94 16.13 12.36
CA PRO A 43 5.09 15.65 13.11
C PRO A 43 4.72 14.46 14.00
N ALA A 44 5.71 13.64 14.38
CA ALA A 44 5.45 12.41 15.13
C ALA A 44 4.74 12.65 16.46
N SER A 45 5.05 13.73 17.15
CA SER A 45 4.41 14.10 18.43
C SER A 45 2.90 14.33 18.32
N VAL A 46 2.42 14.74 17.14
CA VAL A 46 0.99 14.94 16.87
C VAL A 46 0.37 13.66 16.30
N ALA A 47 1.00 13.08 15.29
CA ALA A 47 0.51 11.89 14.56
C ALA A 47 0.37 10.66 15.48
N LEU A 48 1.24 10.53 16.48
CA LEU A 48 1.32 9.39 17.39
C LEU A 48 0.81 9.72 18.81
N ALA A 49 0.21 10.90 19.01
CA ALA A 49 -0.35 11.27 20.29
C ALA A 49 -1.44 10.26 20.73
N ASN A 50 -1.28 9.70 21.94
CA ASN A 50 -2.20 8.72 22.53
C ASN A 50 -2.35 7.41 21.73
N VAL A 51 -1.42 7.10 20.82
CA VAL A 51 -1.38 5.84 20.10
C VAL A 51 -0.56 4.82 20.89
N ALA A 52 -1.15 3.65 21.15
CA ALA A 52 -0.43 2.59 21.83
C ALA A 52 0.75 2.10 20.97
N THR A 53 1.95 2.06 21.53
CA THR A 53 3.19 1.70 20.84
C THR A 53 3.08 0.38 20.05
N ALA A 54 2.39 -0.61 20.64
CA ALA A 54 2.24 -1.94 20.05
C ALA A 54 1.45 -1.99 18.72
N ILE A 55 0.70 -0.94 18.39
CA ILE A 55 -0.08 -0.88 17.13
C ILE A 55 0.56 0.01 16.06
N ILE A 56 1.66 0.70 16.39
CA ILE A 56 2.37 1.55 15.43
C ILE A 56 3.12 0.67 14.44
N LYS A 57 2.70 0.74 13.19
CA LYS A 57 3.34 -0.01 12.07
C LYS A 57 3.35 0.83 10.80
N PRO A 58 4.32 0.62 9.90
CA PRO A 58 4.28 1.23 8.58
C PRO A 58 3.02 0.85 7.81
N GLU A 59 2.38 1.85 7.24
CA GLU A 59 1.19 1.72 6.39
C GLU A 59 1.52 2.09 4.95
N THR A 60 0.75 1.57 4.01
CA THR A 60 0.94 1.89 2.60
C THR A 60 0.43 3.29 2.27
N MET A 61 1.20 4.01 1.47
CA MET A 61 0.85 5.33 0.94
C MET A 61 -0.05 5.16 -0.30
N THR A 62 -1.07 5.98 -0.41
CA THR A 62 -1.85 6.10 -1.65
C THR A 62 -1.07 6.90 -2.70
N PRO A 63 -1.46 6.87 -3.99
CA PRO A 63 -0.88 7.76 -4.99
C PRO A 63 -1.01 9.24 -4.63
N ALA A 64 -2.09 9.63 -3.93
CA ALA A 64 -2.27 10.99 -3.44
C ALA A 64 -1.28 11.35 -2.34
N ASP A 65 -1.00 10.41 -1.42
CA ASP A 65 0.01 10.57 -0.38
C ASP A 65 1.40 10.78 -0.99
N VAL A 66 1.78 9.92 -1.95
CA VAL A 66 3.06 10.02 -2.66
C VAL A 66 3.19 11.35 -3.38
N LYS A 67 2.13 11.82 -4.04
CA LYS A 67 2.11 13.14 -4.68
C LYS A 67 2.27 14.27 -3.67
N ALA A 68 1.65 14.17 -2.51
CA ALA A 68 1.71 15.20 -1.46
C ALA A 68 3.12 15.38 -0.87
N ILE A 69 3.94 14.34 -0.87
CA ILE A 69 5.35 14.39 -0.41
C ILE A 69 6.36 14.70 -1.53
N GLY A 70 5.89 15.10 -2.72
CA GLY A 70 6.75 15.47 -3.85
C GLY A 70 7.15 14.31 -4.77
N GLY A 71 6.54 13.13 -4.64
CA GLY A 71 6.84 11.98 -5.48
C GLY A 71 7.93 11.06 -4.94
N THR A 72 8.41 10.16 -5.80
CA THR A 72 9.45 9.17 -5.49
C THR A 72 10.69 9.30 -6.36
N ASP A 73 10.74 10.31 -7.24
CA ASP A 73 11.86 10.52 -8.12
C ASP A 73 13.12 10.86 -7.29
N ASP A 74 14.24 10.23 -7.64
CA ASP A 74 15.53 10.36 -6.94
C ASP A 74 15.52 9.92 -5.46
N ARG A 75 14.49 9.21 -5.00
CA ARG A 75 14.34 8.73 -3.63
C ARG A 75 14.30 7.20 -3.53
N CYS A 76 14.78 6.67 -2.44
CA CYS A 76 14.58 5.27 -2.07
C CYS A 76 13.13 5.03 -1.64
N VAL A 77 12.55 3.95 -2.12
CA VAL A 77 11.16 3.58 -1.83
C VAL A 77 11.14 2.21 -1.16
N PHE A 78 10.78 2.19 0.11
CA PHE A 78 10.55 0.96 0.84
C PHE A 78 9.10 0.52 0.73
N ARG A 79 8.91 -0.78 0.56
CA ARG A 79 7.61 -1.46 0.46
C ARG A 79 7.61 -2.70 1.35
N LEU A 80 6.48 -2.99 1.97
CA LEU A 80 6.34 -4.21 2.79
C LEU A 80 6.32 -5.50 1.94
N THR A 81 5.95 -5.40 0.67
CA THR A 81 5.99 -6.48 -0.32
C THR A 81 6.55 -5.96 -1.64
N GLU A 82 7.12 -6.81 -2.48
CA GLU A 82 7.72 -6.39 -3.76
C GLU A 82 6.73 -5.70 -4.71
N VAL A 83 5.45 -6.08 -4.64
CA VAL A 83 4.38 -5.51 -5.47
C VAL A 83 3.53 -4.47 -4.72
N GLY A 84 3.88 -4.16 -3.48
CA GLY A 84 3.15 -3.23 -2.63
C GLY A 84 3.39 -1.76 -2.99
N PHE A 85 2.55 -0.90 -2.42
CA PHE A 85 2.77 0.54 -2.46
C PHE A 85 3.86 0.96 -1.46
N ALA A 86 4.39 2.18 -1.64
CA ALA A 86 5.37 2.77 -0.72
C ALA A 86 4.83 2.82 0.71
N SER A 87 5.68 2.55 1.69
CA SER A 87 5.39 2.73 3.12
C SER A 87 6.37 3.71 3.76
N PHE A 88 7.59 3.79 3.22
CA PHE A 88 8.60 4.77 3.58
C PHE A 88 9.30 5.23 2.29
N VAL A 89 9.41 6.54 2.12
CA VAL A 89 10.10 7.19 1.00
C VAL A 89 11.16 8.10 1.61
N TYR A 90 12.42 7.96 1.18
CA TYR A 90 13.52 8.69 1.81
C TYR A 90 14.67 8.95 0.85
N GLU A 91 15.44 9.98 1.15
CA GLU A 91 16.73 10.26 0.59
C GLU A 91 17.80 10.01 1.66
N ALA A 92 18.79 9.17 1.34
CA ALA A 92 19.78 8.72 2.31
C ALA A 92 20.63 9.90 2.83
N GLY A 93 20.58 10.15 4.13
CA GLY A 93 21.30 11.25 4.77
C GLY A 93 20.61 12.61 4.69
N GLU A 94 19.40 12.70 4.15
CA GLU A 94 18.64 13.95 4.03
C GLU A 94 17.30 13.89 4.74
N GLU A 95 16.24 13.53 4.05
CA GLU A 95 14.87 13.51 4.58
C GLU A 95 14.14 12.23 4.23
N GLY A 96 13.01 12.01 4.88
CA GLY A 96 12.11 10.93 4.53
C GLY A 96 10.68 11.19 4.98
N PHE A 97 9.78 10.36 4.49
CA PHE A 97 8.38 10.36 4.89
C PHE A 97 7.93 8.92 5.14
N ILE A 98 7.44 8.66 6.33
CA ILE A 98 6.84 7.37 6.68
C ILE A 98 5.34 7.55 6.96
N LYS A 99 4.53 6.57 6.56
CA LYS A 99 3.12 6.58 6.93
C LYS A 99 2.89 5.71 8.15
N LEU A 100 2.45 6.32 9.24
CA LEU A 100 2.10 5.66 10.51
C LEU A 100 0.76 6.24 11.00
N ASN A 101 -0.08 5.39 11.56
CA ASN A 101 -1.37 5.78 12.14
C ASN A 101 -2.21 6.70 11.23
N GLY A 102 -2.27 6.37 9.93
CA GLY A 102 -3.03 7.14 8.95
C GLY A 102 -2.49 8.54 8.67
N LYS A 103 -1.25 8.86 9.06
CA LYS A 103 -0.58 10.15 8.85
C LYS A 103 0.74 9.98 8.12
N LEU A 104 1.11 10.99 7.34
CA LEU A 104 2.45 11.12 6.77
C LEU A 104 3.33 11.89 7.76
N ILE A 105 4.38 11.25 8.23
CA ILE A 105 5.29 11.84 9.20
C ILE A 105 6.57 12.24 8.46
N PRO A 106 6.90 13.55 8.41
CA PRO A 106 8.17 14.01 7.87
C PRO A 106 9.30 13.67 8.84
N LEU A 107 10.39 13.18 8.29
CA LEU A 107 11.58 12.75 9.02
C LEU A 107 12.79 13.53 8.54
N GLN A 108 13.65 13.93 9.46
CA GLN A 108 14.95 14.52 9.17
C GLN A 108 16.05 13.49 9.39
N ALA A 109 17.09 13.53 8.58
CA ALA A 109 18.22 12.64 8.77
C ALA A 109 18.93 12.91 10.12
N ALA A 110 19.17 11.83 10.85
CA ALA A 110 20.05 11.77 12.03
C ALA A 110 21.30 10.93 11.74
N GLY A 111 21.58 10.68 10.49
CA GLY A 111 22.68 9.89 9.93
C GLY A 111 22.27 9.36 8.55
N ARG A 112 23.14 8.58 7.92
CA ARG A 112 22.89 8.06 6.57
C ARG A 112 21.65 7.17 6.51
N ASP A 113 21.48 6.31 7.52
CA ASP A 113 20.45 5.27 7.56
C ASP A 113 19.52 5.46 8.77
N ARG A 114 19.48 6.67 9.34
CA ARG A 114 18.68 7.04 10.51
C ARG A 114 17.95 8.34 10.28
N PHE A 115 16.70 8.36 10.67
CA PHE A 115 15.80 9.49 10.49
C PHE A 115 14.98 9.70 11.77
N THR A 116 14.68 10.95 12.08
CA THR A 116 13.94 11.31 13.29
C THR A 116 12.84 12.32 13.02
N SER A 117 11.79 12.25 13.80
CA SER A 117 10.76 13.29 13.95
C SER A 117 10.37 13.33 15.41
N ASP A 118 10.67 14.41 16.10
CA ASP A 118 10.53 14.49 17.56
C ASP A 118 11.21 13.28 18.25
N ASN A 119 10.44 12.48 18.99
CA ASN A 119 10.92 11.28 19.68
C ASN A 119 10.73 9.98 18.89
N LEU A 120 10.33 10.08 17.62
CA LEU A 120 10.28 8.93 16.70
C LEU A 120 11.65 8.75 16.06
N LEU A 121 12.19 7.53 16.11
CA LEU A 121 13.35 7.13 15.32
C LEU A 121 12.92 6.10 14.29
N VAL A 122 13.36 6.29 13.05
CA VAL A 122 13.27 5.31 11.96
C VAL A 122 14.66 5.03 11.46
N ALA A 123 15.04 3.76 11.34
CA ALA A 123 16.32 3.36 10.78
C ALA A 123 16.12 2.32 9.68
N THR A 124 17.06 2.28 8.74
CA THR A 124 17.08 1.27 7.68
C THR A 124 18.28 0.34 7.88
N ARG A 125 18.06 -0.94 7.64
CA ARG A 125 19.09 -1.97 7.69
C ARG A 125 19.01 -2.85 6.45
N ALA A 126 20.07 -2.90 5.65
CA ALA A 126 20.15 -3.80 4.52
C ALA A 126 20.09 -5.25 4.99
N VAL A 127 19.40 -6.09 4.25
CA VAL A 127 19.35 -7.54 4.45
C VAL A 127 20.00 -8.18 3.22
N ASP A 128 20.89 -9.14 3.43
CA ASP A 128 21.60 -9.82 2.33
C ASP A 128 20.68 -10.84 1.64
N GLU A 129 19.59 -10.34 1.09
CA GLU A 129 18.61 -11.11 0.32
C GLU A 129 18.04 -10.26 -0.81
N THR A 130 17.69 -10.93 -1.89
CA THR A 130 17.01 -10.35 -3.04
C THR A 130 15.66 -11.04 -3.21
N GLY A 131 14.60 -10.28 -3.40
CA GLY A 131 13.27 -10.82 -3.65
C GLY A 131 13.14 -11.44 -5.04
N ASN A 132 12.01 -12.08 -5.29
CA ASN A 132 11.72 -12.77 -6.55
C ASN A 132 11.62 -11.80 -7.75
N ALA A 133 11.24 -10.55 -7.51
CA ALA A 133 11.21 -9.49 -8.52
C ALA A 133 12.56 -8.73 -8.63
N GLY A 134 13.60 -9.21 -7.98
CA GLY A 134 14.94 -8.63 -8.02
C GLY A 134 15.11 -7.39 -7.14
N MET A 135 14.18 -7.11 -6.25
CA MET A 135 14.30 -6.01 -5.30
C MET A 135 15.16 -6.40 -4.10
N GLN A 136 16.02 -5.50 -3.64
CA GLN A 136 16.83 -5.72 -2.44
C GLN A 136 15.96 -5.76 -1.18
N ALA A 137 16.15 -6.79 -0.36
CA ALA A 137 15.49 -6.87 0.93
C ALA A 137 16.08 -5.84 1.90
N MET A 138 15.21 -5.28 2.73
CA MET A 138 15.55 -4.28 3.73
C MET A 138 14.66 -4.44 4.96
N GLU A 139 15.20 -4.08 6.10
CA GLU A 139 14.43 -3.93 7.32
C GLU A 139 14.33 -2.45 7.69
N VAL A 140 13.12 -1.99 7.94
CA VAL A 140 12.84 -0.68 8.51
C VAL A 140 12.56 -0.87 9.99
N ILE A 141 13.37 -0.26 10.82
CA ILE A 141 13.27 -0.32 12.28
C ILE A 141 12.57 0.95 12.73
N VAL A 142 11.48 0.81 13.45
CA VAL A 142 10.71 1.92 14.01
C VAL A 142 10.83 1.87 15.54
N VAL A 143 11.28 2.97 16.13
CA VAL A 143 11.27 3.17 17.59
C VAL A 143 10.30 4.31 17.88
N PRO A 144 9.04 3.99 18.22
CA PRO A 144 8.05 4.99 18.57
C PRO A 144 8.42 5.77 19.82
N PRO A 145 7.81 6.94 20.05
CA PRO A 145 7.94 7.65 21.32
C PRO A 145 7.61 6.73 22.49
N GLU A 146 8.40 6.81 23.56
CA GLU A 146 8.22 6.02 24.80
C GLU A 146 8.34 4.49 24.62
N ALA A 147 8.72 4.00 23.44
CA ALA A 147 8.99 2.60 23.23
C ALA A 147 10.21 2.14 24.04
N LYS A 148 10.12 0.96 24.65
CA LYS A 148 11.26 0.30 25.30
C LYS A 148 12.11 -0.50 24.33
N ASP A 149 11.48 -0.95 23.25
CA ASP A 149 12.08 -1.83 22.26
C ASP A 149 11.86 -1.29 20.85
N GLU A 150 12.77 -1.61 19.96
CA GLU A 150 12.65 -1.35 18.53
C GLU A 150 11.73 -2.39 17.87
N ILE A 151 11.02 -1.97 16.82
CA ILE A 151 10.14 -2.84 16.04
C ILE A 151 10.67 -2.86 14.59
N GLY A 152 11.14 -4.04 14.15
CA GLY A 152 11.64 -4.26 12.80
C GLY A 152 10.52 -4.70 11.84
N TYR A 153 10.48 -4.10 10.66
CA TYR A 153 9.58 -4.44 9.57
C TYR A 153 10.39 -4.81 8.33
N ARG A 154 10.31 -6.08 7.95
CA ARG A 154 10.99 -6.57 6.76
C ARG A 154 10.18 -6.24 5.52
N GLY A 155 10.88 -5.86 4.46
CA GLY A 155 10.30 -5.53 3.16
C GLY A 155 11.39 -5.40 2.10
N TYR A 156 11.12 -4.61 1.09
CA TYR A 156 11.98 -4.43 -0.07
C TYR A 156 12.17 -2.96 -0.38
N VAL A 157 13.35 -2.64 -0.88
CA VAL A 157 13.69 -1.27 -1.25
C VAL A 157 14.08 -1.19 -2.72
N LYS A 158 13.70 -0.10 -3.34
CA LYS A 158 14.24 0.35 -4.63
C LYS A 158 14.74 1.77 -4.48
N CYS A 159 16.04 1.98 -4.71
CA CYS A 159 16.67 3.28 -4.79
C CYS A 159 16.95 3.66 -6.25
N PRO A 160 17.13 4.95 -6.54
CA PRO A 160 17.65 5.40 -7.82
C PRO A 160 19.05 4.83 -8.06
N ALA A 161 19.41 4.69 -9.34
CA ALA A 161 20.73 4.19 -9.77
C ALA A 161 21.82 5.24 -9.60
#